data_debc6790fdd2a56da29b9ee39960ac45
#
_entry.id   debc6790fdd2a56da29b9ee39960ac45
#
_cell.length_a   1.000
_cell.length_b   1.000
_cell.length_c   1.000
_cell.angle_alpha   90.00
_cell.angle_beta   90.00
_cell.angle_gamma   90.00
#
_symmetry.space_group_name_H-M   'P 1'
#
loop_
_entity.id
_entity.type
_entity.pdbx_description
1 polymer ?
#
loop_
_entity_poly.entity_id
_entity_poly.type
_entity_poly.pdbx_seq_one_letter_code
_entity_poly.pdbx_strand_id
1 'polypeptide(L)' 'MANYCTPFSLRISEELLGKIKQIAVQNKRSANKEIEFVLERYVREYEAQHGEIETGT' A
#
# COMPACT_ATOMS: atom_id res chain seq x y z
N MET A 1 -6.11 -17.77 3.28
CA MET A 1 -5.64 -17.49 2.96
C MET A 1 -4.86 -17.19 2.80
N ALA A 2 -4.83 -17.17 2.67
CA ALA A 2 -3.83 -17.01 2.40
C ALA A 2 -3.33 -15.88 2.21
N ASN A 3 -3.08 -15.34 2.58
CA ASN A 3 -2.57 -14.40 2.34
C ASN A 3 -1.45 -14.25 2.16
N TYR A 4 -1.09 -14.40 1.60
CA TYR A 4 0.19 -14.38 1.37
C TYR A 4 0.50 -13.47 0.34
N CYS A 5 1.70 -13.09 0.24
CA CYS A 5 2.14 -12.15 -0.72
C CYS A 5 2.26 -12.81 -2.03
N THR A 6 1.60 -12.27 -3.02
CA THR A 6 1.89 -12.68 -4.37
C THR A 6 3.23 -12.07 -4.76
N PRO A 7 3.96 -12.70 -5.68
CA PRO A 7 5.22 -12.14 -6.16
C PRO A 7 4.95 -10.97 -7.11
N PHE A 8 4.61 -9.86 -6.55
CA PHE A 8 4.26 -8.68 -7.30
C PHE A 8 5.31 -7.61 -7.07
N SER A 9 5.86 -7.06 -8.15
CA SER A 9 6.84 -5.99 -8.06
C SER A 9 6.16 -4.66 -8.28
N LEU A 10 6.26 -3.81 -7.28
CA LEU A 10 5.71 -2.47 -7.37
C LEU A 10 6.78 -1.55 -7.94
N ARG A 11 6.48 -0.91 -9.07
CA ARG A 11 7.43 -0.02 -9.71
C ARG A 11 6.95 1.41 -9.58
N ILE A 12 7.69 2.21 -8.88
CA ILE A 12 7.40 3.62 -8.72
C ILE A 12 8.68 4.40 -8.95
N SER A 13 8.55 5.70 -9.18
CA SER A 13 9.72 6.51 -9.44
C SER A 13 10.61 6.57 -8.19
N GLU A 14 11.89 6.80 -8.42
CA GLU A 14 12.82 6.93 -7.31
C GLU A 14 12.49 8.14 -6.46
N GLU A 15 12.01 9.20 -7.09
CA GLU A 15 11.64 10.39 -6.35
C GLU A 15 10.49 10.09 -5.39
N LEU A 16 9.47 9.41 -5.88
CA LEU A 16 8.33 9.08 -5.04
C LEU A 16 8.74 8.13 -3.92
N LEU A 17 9.56 7.14 -4.27
CA LEU A 17 10.02 6.19 -3.27
C LEU A 17 10.83 6.89 -2.18
N GLY A 18 11.67 7.83 -2.58
CA GLY A 18 12.45 8.58 -1.61
C GLY A 18 11.59 9.35 -0.64
N LYS A 19 10.53 9.96 -1.15
CA LYS A 19 9.62 10.69 -0.28
C LYS A 19 8.87 9.76 0.66
N ILE A 20 8.48 8.61 0.16
CA ILE A 20 7.81 7.62 1.01
C ILE A 20 8.76 7.14 2.11
N LYS A 21 10.02 6.93 1.78
CA LYS A 21 10.99 6.50 2.78
C LYS A 21 11.12 7.53 3.90
N GLN A 22 11.13 8.81 3.55
CA GLN A 22 11.22 9.83 4.56
C GLN A 22 9.99 9.87 5.45
N ILE A 23 8.84 9.71 4.85
CA ILE A 23 7.60 9.67 5.63
C ILE A 23 7.59 8.45 6.54
N ALA A 24 8.07 7.33 6.03
CA ALA A 24 8.11 6.11 6.83
C ALA A 24 8.99 6.28 8.05
N VAL A 25 10.13 6.94 7.89
CA VAL A 25 11.00 7.19 9.02
C VAL A 25 10.29 8.02 10.08
N GLN A 26 9.57 9.04 9.65
CA GLN A 26 8.83 9.88 10.59
C GLN A 26 7.75 9.10 11.31
N ASN A 27 7.16 8.14 10.63
CA ASN A 27 6.11 7.31 11.22
C ASN A 27 6.68 6.07 11.90
N LYS A 28 8.00 5.94 11.93
CA LYS A 28 8.69 4.81 12.57
C LYS A 28 8.27 3.50 11.96
N ARG A 29 8.20 3.48 10.64
CA ARG A 29 7.85 2.29 9.87
C ARG A 29 8.90 2.07 8.80
N SER A 30 8.96 0.84 8.29
CA SER A 30 9.73 0.58 7.09
C SER A 30 8.99 1.14 5.87
N ALA A 31 9.72 1.33 4.77
CA ALA A 31 9.11 1.82 3.55
C ALA A 31 8.03 0.85 3.06
N ASN A 32 8.29 -0.45 3.16
CA ASN A 32 7.30 -1.43 2.75
C ASN A 32 6.01 -1.32 3.55
N LYS A 33 6.15 -1.14 4.86
CA LYS A 33 4.97 -1.01 5.70
C LYS A 33 4.23 0.29 5.43
N GLU A 34 4.96 1.35 5.13
CA GLU A 34 4.32 2.61 4.79
C GLU A 34 3.53 2.48 3.50
N ILE A 35 4.11 1.84 2.49
CA ILE A 35 3.41 1.63 1.23
C ILE A 35 2.17 0.80 1.43
N GLU A 36 2.29 -0.28 2.19
CA GLU A 36 1.15 -1.15 2.47
C GLU A 36 0.03 -0.38 3.16
N PHE A 37 0.41 0.44 4.12
CA PHE A 37 -0.57 1.24 4.86
C PHE A 37 -1.32 2.19 3.93
N VAL A 38 -0.57 2.86 3.06
CA VAL A 38 -1.19 3.83 2.15
C VAL A 38 -2.14 3.13 1.18
N LEU A 39 -1.73 1.98 0.66
CA LEU A 39 -2.58 1.25 -0.27
C LEU A 39 -3.84 0.75 0.40
N GLU A 40 -3.72 0.23 1.62
CA GLU A 40 -4.89 -0.23 2.34
C GLU A 40 -5.85 0.91 2.62
N ARG A 41 -5.30 2.06 2.98
CA ARG A 41 -6.12 3.21 3.25
C ARG A 41 -6.86 3.67 2.00
N TYR A 42 -6.17 3.68 0.86
CA TYR A 42 -6.78 4.08 -0.38
C TYR A 42 -7.92 3.15 -0.76
N VAL A 43 -7.70 1.85 -0.64
CA VAL A 43 -8.73 0.88 -0.97
C VAL A 43 -9.92 1.02 -0.04
N ARG A 44 -9.66 1.23 1.24
CA ARG A 44 -10.73 1.37 2.21
C ARG A 44 -11.60 2.58 1.90
N GLU A 45 -10.96 3.69 1.52
CA GLU A 45 -11.71 4.89 1.18
C GLU A 45 -12.52 4.69 -0.09
N TYR A 46 -11.95 3.99 -1.06
CA TYR A 46 -12.68 3.70 -2.28
C TYR A 46 -13.91 2.84 -2.00
N GLU A 47 -13.74 1.82 -1.17
CA GLU A 47 -14.84 0.94 -0.84
C GLU A 47 -15.93 1.65 -0.07
N ALA A 48 -15.56 2.63 0.74
CA ALA A 48 -16.56 3.40 1.47
C ALA A 48 -17.47 4.18 0.53
N GLN A 49 -16.95 4.56 -0.63
CA GLN A 49 -17.74 5.32 -1.59
C GLN A 49 -18.43 4.44 -2.62
N HIS A 50 -17.83 3.32 -2.97
CA HIS A 50 -18.30 2.53 -4.11
C HIS A 50 -18.73 1.12 -3.73
N GLY A 51 -18.58 0.74 -2.47
CA GLY A 51 -18.91 -0.60 -2.06
C GLY A 51 -17.71 -1.52 -2.08
N GLU A 52 -17.87 -2.64 -1.43
CA GLU A 52 -16.79 -3.58 -1.24
C GLU A 52 -16.33 -4.16 -2.58
N ILE A 53 -15.02 -4.24 -2.76
CA ILE A 53 -14.44 -4.79 -3.98
C ILE A 53 -14.23 -6.28 -3.78
N GLU A 54 -14.74 -7.06 -4.72
CA GLU A 54 -14.49 -8.49 -4.71
C GLU A 54 -13.29 -8.77 -5.59
N THR A 55 -12.36 -9.50 -5.04
CA THR A 55 -11.16 -9.81 -5.82
C THR A 55 -11.38 -10.92 -6.83
N GLY A 56 -12.35 -11.76 -6.59
CA GLY A 56 -12.68 -12.77 -7.58
C GLY A 56 -11.74 -13.96 -7.63
N THR A 57 -10.91 -14.14 -6.64
CA THR A 57 -9.97 -15.24 -6.65
C THR A 57 -10.26 -16.24 -5.56
#